data_c1a349ad439ae33c9f9d0bb1c4dec6ce
#
_entry.id   c1a349ad439ae33c9f9d0bb1c4dec6ce
#
_cell.length_a   1.000
_cell.length_b   1.000
_cell.length_c   1.000
_cell.angle_alpha   90.00
_cell.angle_beta   90.00
_cell.angle_gamma   90.00
#
_symmetry.space_group_name_H-M   'P 1'
#
loop_
_entity.id
_entity.type
_entity.pdbx_description
1 polymer ?
#
loop_
_entity_poly.entity_id
_entity_poly.type
_entity_poly.pdbx_seq_one_letter_code
_entity_poly.pdbx_strand_id
1 'polypeptide(L)'
;FCLSRGLGDVYKRQIKMNAGYIAGEGGNITINHVIKNNGCEMDGLVIMEKGKDIAPTIYLDSFYELYTNGENIKNIIRQIEVIYEQNKNNVTFDVNILKHFDTIKDKIVYKVVNYRSNEKLLEQVPHKRILDLAVVFYCLLDNEYGRSATALIYNNNLKNWNVTIDDVYKAALKNTPDLLHSKISSMAALFEKCGVNVDGEEVDLKDYVPSDMYVLTNESKLNGAACILYENVLYDFAQKLGADLYILPSSVHEVILLPKLSMFEKDELVNMVKEVNTEGVAADEVLSDHVYEYNRTERLITM
;
A
#
# COMPACT_ATOMS: atom_id res chain seq x y z
N PHE A 1 -10.13 23.11 17.61
CA PHE A 1 -10.13 22.76 16.17
C PHE A 1 -9.66 23.90 15.25
N CYS A 2 -9.95 25.16 15.60
CA CYS A 2 -9.53 26.33 14.81
C CYS A 2 -8.06 26.70 15.00
N LEU A 3 -7.47 26.42 16.17
CA LEU A 3 -6.07 26.72 16.52
C LEU A 3 -5.08 25.77 15.81
N SER A 4 -5.48 24.51 15.52
CA SER A 4 -4.63 23.55 14.84
C SER A 4 -4.47 23.86 13.33
N ARG A 5 -5.49 24.39 12.66
CA ARG A 5 -5.38 24.83 11.25
C ARG A 5 -4.42 26.00 11.09
N GLY A 6 -4.46 26.99 11.97
CA GLY A 6 -3.57 28.14 11.91
C GLY A 6 -2.09 27.81 12.16
N LEU A 7 -1.80 26.91 13.09
CA LEU A 7 -0.44 26.41 13.36
C LEU A 7 0.09 25.59 12.18
N GLY A 8 -0.71 24.71 11.58
CA GLY A 8 -0.33 23.96 10.39
C GLY A 8 0.03 24.86 9.20
N ASP A 9 -0.74 25.92 8.95
CA ASP A 9 -0.48 26.87 7.87
C ASP A 9 0.78 27.70 8.11
N VAL A 10 1.05 28.11 9.36
CA VAL A 10 2.30 28.79 9.74
C VAL A 10 3.50 27.90 9.51
N TYR A 11 3.43 26.65 9.95
CA TYR A 11 4.49 25.66 9.76
C TYR A 11 4.76 25.41 8.26
N LYS A 12 3.72 25.16 7.45
CA LYS A 12 3.85 24.99 5.99
C LYS A 12 4.51 26.20 5.32
N ARG A 13 4.15 27.42 5.75
CA ARG A 13 4.78 28.65 5.25
C ARG A 13 6.25 28.71 5.63
N GLN A 14 6.59 28.37 6.87
CA GLN A 14 7.98 28.34 7.34
C GLN A 14 8.80 27.29 6.58
N ILE A 15 8.26 26.10 6.34
CA ILE A 15 8.92 25.09 5.50
C ILE A 15 9.20 25.65 4.10
N LYS A 16 8.20 26.22 3.42
CA LYS A 16 8.39 26.81 2.08
C LYS A 16 9.47 27.89 2.04
N MET A 17 9.47 28.79 3.03
CA MET A 17 10.43 29.90 3.11
C MET A 17 11.86 29.41 3.37
N ASN A 18 12.02 28.45 4.28
CA ASN A 18 13.34 27.99 4.72
C ASN A 18 13.93 26.88 3.85
N ALA A 19 13.11 26.08 3.17
CA ALA A 19 13.56 25.00 2.28
C ALA A 19 13.76 25.47 0.81
N GLY A 20 13.44 26.74 0.50
CA GLY A 20 13.49 27.27 -0.88
C GLY A 20 14.85 27.12 -1.55
N TYR A 21 15.95 27.18 -0.81
CA TYR A 21 17.29 27.02 -1.34
C TYR A 21 17.59 25.59 -1.83
N ILE A 22 16.88 24.56 -1.32
CA ILE A 22 17.11 23.15 -1.69
C ILE A 22 16.74 22.90 -3.15
N ALA A 23 15.73 23.60 -3.69
CA ALA A 23 15.30 23.48 -5.08
C ALA A 23 16.32 24.06 -6.10
N GLY A 24 17.29 24.82 -5.64
CA GLY A 24 18.28 25.49 -6.47
C GLY A 24 17.70 26.63 -7.31
N GLU A 25 18.57 27.27 -8.14
CA GLU A 25 18.17 28.40 -8.97
C GLU A 25 17.17 28.01 -10.06
N GLY A 26 15.98 28.59 -10.01
CA GLY A 26 14.88 28.32 -10.96
C GLY A 26 14.09 27.04 -10.66
N GLY A 27 14.34 26.39 -9.53
CA GLY A 27 13.51 25.32 -9.00
C GLY A 27 12.25 25.83 -8.29
N ASN A 28 11.37 24.94 -7.90
CA ASN A 28 10.09 25.27 -7.27
C ASN A 28 9.80 24.34 -6.09
N ILE A 29 9.11 24.86 -5.06
CA ILE A 29 8.64 24.10 -3.91
C ILE A 29 7.12 24.21 -3.80
N THR A 30 6.47 23.06 -3.78
CA THR A 30 5.02 22.96 -3.52
C THR A 30 4.74 22.08 -2.33
N ILE A 31 3.69 22.42 -1.59
CA ILE A 31 3.10 21.52 -0.59
C ILE A 31 1.72 21.18 -1.08
N ASN A 32 1.50 19.92 -1.35
CA ASN A 32 0.26 19.39 -1.87
C ASN A 32 -0.44 18.57 -0.78
N HIS A 33 -1.73 18.80 -0.62
CA HIS A 33 -2.56 17.94 0.20
C HIS A 33 -2.85 16.64 -0.56
N VAL A 34 -2.47 15.51 0.01
CA VAL A 34 -2.57 14.19 -0.61
C VAL A 34 -3.50 13.32 0.22
N ILE A 35 -4.47 12.73 -0.43
CA ILE A 35 -5.34 11.71 0.18
C ILE A 35 -4.73 10.34 -0.17
N LYS A 36 -4.27 9.64 0.84
CA LYS A 36 -3.78 8.25 0.74
C LYS A 36 -4.92 7.25 0.94
N ASN A 37 -4.54 5.97 0.95
CA ASN A 37 -5.47 4.89 1.26
C ASN A 37 -6.21 5.13 2.58
N ASN A 38 -7.45 4.68 2.66
CA ASN A 38 -8.36 4.82 3.80
C ASN A 38 -8.63 6.27 4.21
N GLY A 39 -8.54 7.23 3.25
CA GLY A 39 -8.80 8.63 3.53
C GLY A 39 -7.77 9.29 4.44
N CYS A 40 -6.61 8.69 4.66
CA CYS A 40 -5.51 9.30 5.38
C CYS A 40 -5.02 10.53 4.61
N GLU A 41 -5.17 11.70 5.21
CA GLU A 41 -4.79 12.97 4.60
C GLU A 41 -3.39 13.35 5.07
N MET A 42 -2.49 13.64 4.14
CA MET A 42 -1.11 14.04 4.40
C MET A 42 -0.71 15.25 3.58
N ASP A 43 0.21 16.05 4.11
CA ASP A 43 0.82 17.16 3.38
C ASP A 43 2.16 16.74 2.79
N GLY A 44 2.22 16.63 1.48
CA GLY A 44 3.41 16.23 0.74
C GLY A 44 4.20 17.45 0.22
N LEU A 45 5.44 17.59 0.68
CA LEU A 45 6.41 18.56 0.14
C LEU A 45 7.05 17.98 -1.13
N VAL A 46 6.95 18.71 -2.23
CA VAL A 46 7.61 18.40 -3.50
C VAL A 46 8.62 19.49 -3.80
N ILE A 47 9.89 19.10 -3.94
CA ILE A 47 11.00 19.99 -4.26
C ILE A 47 11.42 19.66 -5.69
N MET A 48 11.07 20.52 -6.63
CA MET A 48 11.32 20.33 -8.06
C MET A 48 12.51 21.17 -8.53
N GLU A 49 13.58 20.52 -8.95
CA GLU A 49 14.71 21.18 -9.58
C GLU A 49 14.33 21.65 -11.00
N LYS A 50 14.99 22.70 -11.48
CA LYS A 50 14.78 23.21 -12.85
C LYS A 50 15.07 22.13 -13.90
N GLY A 51 14.11 21.91 -14.79
CA GLY A 51 14.25 20.95 -15.89
C GLY A 51 14.03 19.48 -15.49
N LYS A 52 13.60 19.22 -14.27
CA LYS A 52 13.13 17.91 -13.84
C LYS A 52 11.60 17.84 -13.95
N ASP A 53 11.07 16.71 -14.38
CA ASP A 53 9.63 16.45 -14.47
C ASP A 53 9.10 15.63 -13.29
N ILE A 54 9.98 15.12 -12.45
CA ILE A 54 9.68 14.24 -11.31
C ILE A 54 10.51 14.67 -10.11
N ALA A 55 9.89 14.63 -8.95
CA ALA A 55 10.55 14.83 -7.66
C ALA A 55 9.96 13.90 -6.60
N PRO A 56 10.74 13.48 -5.60
CA PRO A 56 10.22 12.75 -4.46
C PRO A 56 9.26 13.61 -3.66
N THR A 57 8.22 12.99 -3.12
CA THR A 57 7.30 13.63 -2.17
C THR A 57 7.76 13.29 -0.75
N ILE A 58 8.00 14.31 0.05
CA ILE A 58 8.37 14.19 1.46
C ILE A 58 7.13 14.53 2.29
N TYR A 59 6.60 13.58 3.05
CA TYR A 59 5.43 13.80 3.88
C TYR A 59 5.81 14.59 5.13
N LEU A 60 5.07 15.66 5.41
CA LEU A 60 5.41 16.63 6.45
C LEU A 60 4.80 16.32 7.82
N ASP A 61 3.92 15.31 7.92
CA ASP A 61 3.13 15.05 9.12
C ASP A 61 4.00 14.68 10.32
N SER A 62 4.97 13.77 10.15
CA SER A 62 5.92 13.40 11.20
C SER A 62 6.82 14.58 11.63
N PHE A 63 7.20 15.43 10.68
CA PHE A 63 7.97 16.65 10.97
C PHE A 63 7.14 17.71 11.69
N TYR A 64 5.83 17.76 11.42
CA TYR A 64 4.91 18.64 12.14
C TYR A 64 4.76 18.21 13.60
N GLU A 65 4.73 16.92 13.89
CA GLU A 65 4.77 16.41 15.26
C GLU A 65 6.05 16.81 15.99
N LEU A 66 7.21 16.70 15.34
CA LEU A 66 8.47 17.19 15.91
C LEU A 66 8.42 18.70 16.20
N TYR A 67 7.87 19.50 15.27
CA TYR A 67 7.70 20.94 15.43
C TYR A 67 6.79 21.29 16.63
N THR A 68 5.66 20.61 16.78
CA THR A 68 4.73 20.83 17.90
C THR A 68 5.31 20.40 19.24
N ASN A 69 6.24 19.43 19.24
CA ASN A 69 7.00 18.98 20.40
C ASN A 69 8.21 19.89 20.71
N GLY A 70 8.37 21.03 19.99
CA GLY A 70 9.37 22.06 20.27
C GLY A 70 10.68 21.90 19.49
N GLU A 71 10.77 21.00 18.51
CA GLU A 71 11.95 20.88 17.66
C GLU A 71 12.15 22.15 16.82
N ASN A 72 13.42 22.55 16.66
CA ASN A 72 13.77 23.75 15.92
C ASN A 72 13.54 23.57 14.44
N ILE A 73 12.85 24.53 13.80
CA ILE A 73 12.53 24.48 12.37
C ILE A 73 13.78 24.30 11.48
N LYS A 74 14.93 24.84 11.88
CA LYS A 74 16.20 24.69 11.13
C LYS A 74 16.69 23.24 11.14
N ASN A 75 16.49 22.51 12.24
CA ASN A 75 16.85 21.09 12.32
C ASN A 75 15.90 20.24 11.47
N ILE A 76 14.61 20.58 11.49
CA ILE A 76 13.60 19.94 10.62
C ILE A 76 13.97 20.13 9.14
N ILE A 77 14.32 21.35 8.73
CA ILE A 77 14.74 21.61 7.34
C ILE A 77 15.98 20.82 6.96
N ARG A 78 16.97 20.67 7.85
CA ARG A 78 18.15 19.84 7.58
C ARG A 78 17.78 18.35 7.40
N GLN A 79 16.87 17.83 8.20
CA GLN A 79 16.39 16.47 8.03
C GLN A 79 15.67 16.28 6.68
N ILE A 80 14.82 17.25 6.30
CA ILE A 80 14.16 17.27 4.99
C ILE A 80 15.19 17.30 3.85
N GLU A 81 16.22 18.14 3.97
CA GLU A 81 17.30 18.24 2.98
C GLU A 81 18.05 16.90 2.82
N VAL A 82 18.40 16.25 3.93
CA VAL A 82 19.05 14.93 3.90
C VAL A 82 18.18 13.88 3.18
N ILE A 83 16.89 13.84 3.52
CA ILE A 83 15.95 12.91 2.87
C ILE A 83 15.81 13.22 1.37
N TYR A 84 15.74 14.51 1.02
CA TYR A 84 15.67 14.95 -0.37
C TYR A 84 16.91 14.52 -1.16
N GLU A 85 18.11 14.82 -0.66
CA GLU A 85 19.39 14.48 -1.29
C GLU A 85 19.56 12.96 -1.48
N GLN A 86 19.11 12.16 -0.51
CA GLN A 86 19.14 10.70 -0.60
C GLN A 86 18.19 10.14 -1.66
N ASN A 87 17.10 10.85 -1.98
CA ASN A 87 16.03 10.34 -2.83
C ASN A 87 15.89 11.04 -4.19
N LYS A 88 16.43 12.26 -4.38
CA LYS A 88 16.25 13.05 -5.60
C LYS A 88 16.72 12.39 -6.92
N ASN A 89 17.71 11.49 -6.81
CA ASN A 89 18.23 10.73 -7.95
C ASN A 89 17.65 9.31 -8.07
N ASN A 90 16.80 8.91 -7.12
CA ASN A 90 16.22 7.57 -7.10
C ASN A 90 15.03 7.41 -8.05
N VAL A 91 14.51 8.51 -8.60
CA VAL A 91 13.34 8.53 -9.46
C VAL A 91 13.77 9.00 -10.86
N THR A 92 14.28 8.07 -11.66
CA THR A 92 14.55 8.30 -13.07
C THR A 92 13.69 7.34 -13.88
N PHE A 93 12.54 7.80 -14.34
CA PHE A 93 11.80 7.11 -15.40
C PHE A 93 11.26 8.15 -16.38
N ASP A 94 11.08 7.72 -17.62
CA ASP A 94 10.51 8.59 -18.66
C ASP A 94 8.99 8.73 -18.43
N VAL A 95 8.55 9.91 -17.97
CA VAL A 95 7.11 10.23 -17.76
C VAL A 95 6.32 10.09 -19.06
N ASN A 96 6.96 10.18 -20.22
CA ASN A 96 6.27 10.08 -21.51
C ASN A 96 5.66 8.70 -21.73
N ILE A 97 6.19 7.65 -21.09
CA ILE A 97 5.59 6.30 -21.17
C ILE A 97 4.16 6.27 -20.61
N LEU A 98 3.82 7.16 -19.67
CA LEU A 98 2.48 7.27 -19.10
C LEU A 98 1.47 7.99 -20.02
N LYS A 99 1.91 8.58 -21.12
CA LYS A 99 1.05 9.35 -22.04
C LYS A 99 0.20 8.48 -22.95
N HIS A 100 0.64 7.26 -23.23
CA HIS A 100 -0.01 6.36 -24.16
C HIS A 100 -0.29 4.99 -23.53
N PHE A 101 -1.50 4.45 -23.73
CA PHE A 101 -1.88 3.15 -23.19
C PHE A 101 -0.97 2.01 -23.69
N ASP A 102 -0.64 2.01 -24.97
CA ASP A 102 0.18 0.95 -25.58
C ASP A 102 1.60 0.85 -25.00
N THR A 103 2.14 1.95 -24.47
CA THR A 103 3.47 1.95 -23.85
C THR A 103 3.46 1.49 -22.41
N ILE A 104 2.29 1.54 -21.74
CA ILE A 104 2.17 1.23 -20.30
C ILE A 104 1.32 0.00 -20.01
N LYS A 105 0.52 -0.49 -20.95
CA LYS A 105 -0.46 -1.56 -20.73
C LYS A 105 0.14 -2.81 -20.10
N ASP A 106 1.36 -3.19 -20.47
CA ASP A 106 2.04 -4.40 -19.96
C ASP A 106 2.64 -4.20 -18.55
N LYS A 107 2.57 -2.98 -18.00
CA LYS A 107 3.01 -2.62 -16.64
C LYS A 107 1.85 -2.27 -15.73
N ILE A 108 0.61 -2.34 -16.22
CA ILE A 108 -0.59 -2.09 -15.42
C ILE A 108 -0.88 -3.29 -14.56
N VAL A 109 -0.97 -3.06 -13.26
CA VAL A 109 -1.31 -4.04 -12.24
C VAL A 109 -2.44 -3.52 -11.35
N TYR A 110 -3.04 -4.39 -10.55
CA TYR A 110 -4.07 -4.00 -9.60
C TYR A 110 -3.65 -4.21 -8.15
N LYS A 111 -4.33 -3.50 -7.26
CA LYS A 111 -4.34 -3.73 -5.82
C LYS A 111 -5.77 -3.69 -5.30
N VAL A 112 -5.97 -4.18 -4.09
CA VAL A 112 -7.24 -4.09 -3.38
C VAL A 112 -7.13 -3.06 -2.26
N VAL A 113 -8.21 -2.31 -2.05
CA VAL A 113 -8.35 -1.32 -0.97
C VAL A 113 -9.76 -1.45 -0.37
N ASN A 114 -9.96 -0.98 0.84
CA ASN A 114 -11.30 -0.92 1.43
C ASN A 114 -12.21 0.01 0.62
N TYR A 115 -13.42 -0.45 0.29
CA TYR A 115 -14.33 0.35 -0.53
C TYR A 115 -14.83 1.61 0.20
N ARG A 116 -15.34 1.43 1.44
CA ARG A 116 -15.94 2.54 2.21
C ARG A 116 -14.92 3.57 2.65
N SER A 117 -13.79 3.12 3.17
CA SER A 117 -12.74 4.01 3.65
C SER A 117 -12.08 4.84 2.53
N ASN A 118 -12.28 4.42 1.26
CA ASN A 118 -11.69 5.07 0.08
C ASN A 118 -12.70 5.75 -0.84
N GLU A 119 -13.93 6.02 -0.42
CA GLU A 119 -14.98 6.61 -1.29
C GLU A 119 -14.48 7.84 -2.05
N LYS A 120 -13.84 8.80 -1.37
CA LYS A 120 -13.28 10.02 -2.01
C LYS A 120 -12.22 9.73 -3.08
N LEU A 121 -11.38 8.72 -2.86
CA LEU A 121 -10.36 8.30 -3.82
C LEU A 121 -11.03 7.60 -5.01
N LEU A 122 -11.99 6.73 -4.75
CA LEU A 122 -12.69 5.93 -5.75
C LEU A 122 -13.52 6.78 -6.74
N GLU A 123 -13.94 8.00 -6.36
CA GLU A 123 -14.52 8.97 -7.29
C GLU A 123 -13.54 9.41 -8.39
N GLN A 124 -12.23 9.38 -8.09
CA GLN A 124 -11.17 9.89 -8.97
C GLN A 124 -10.47 8.79 -9.79
N VAL A 125 -10.58 7.53 -9.37
CA VAL A 125 -9.86 6.41 -9.97
C VAL A 125 -10.81 5.36 -10.55
N PRO A 126 -10.45 4.72 -11.68
CA PRO A 126 -11.21 3.58 -12.18
C PRO A 126 -11.08 2.43 -11.18
N HIS A 127 -12.22 1.80 -10.85
CA HIS A 127 -12.25 0.72 -9.89
C HIS A 127 -13.35 -0.30 -10.19
N LYS A 128 -13.19 -1.51 -9.66
CA LYS A 128 -14.25 -2.54 -9.65
C LYS A 128 -14.48 -2.99 -8.21
N ARG A 129 -15.74 -3.07 -7.81
CA ARG A 129 -16.10 -3.51 -6.45
C ARG A 129 -16.14 -5.02 -6.35
N ILE A 130 -15.55 -5.57 -5.27
CA ILE A 130 -15.60 -6.98 -4.89
C ILE A 130 -15.81 -7.03 -3.37
N LEU A 131 -16.94 -7.58 -2.93
CA LEU A 131 -17.33 -7.60 -1.50
C LEU A 131 -17.34 -6.17 -0.92
N ASP A 132 -16.62 -5.95 0.17
CA ASP A 132 -16.37 -4.64 0.79
C ASP A 132 -15.06 -3.99 0.30
N LEU A 133 -14.41 -4.57 -0.71
CA LEU A 133 -13.19 -4.09 -1.33
C LEU A 133 -13.42 -3.42 -2.69
N ALA A 134 -12.46 -2.61 -3.10
CA ALA A 134 -12.32 -2.10 -4.46
C ALA A 134 -10.98 -2.53 -5.06
N VAL A 135 -11.04 -3.02 -6.30
CA VAL A 135 -9.86 -3.24 -7.16
C VAL A 135 -9.52 -1.93 -7.83
N VAL A 136 -8.34 -1.39 -7.58
CA VAL A 136 -7.81 -0.17 -8.21
C VAL A 136 -6.53 -0.47 -8.96
N PHE A 137 -6.17 0.36 -9.95
CA PHE A 137 -5.10 0.07 -10.90
C PHE A 137 -3.95 1.04 -10.76
N TYR A 138 -2.73 0.55 -10.93
CA TYR A 138 -1.53 1.35 -10.94
C TYR A 138 -0.50 0.78 -11.92
N CYS A 139 0.45 1.62 -12.33
CA CYS A 139 1.56 1.21 -13.17
C CYS A 139 2.77 0.87 -12.31
N LEU A 140 3.41 -0.25 -12.59
CA LEU A 140 4.75 -0.57 -12.07
C LEU A 140 5.78 0.13 -12.96
N LEU A 141 6.60 0.97 -12.36
CA LEU A 141 7.62 1.75 -13.03
C LEU A 141 8.97 1.31 -12.45
N ASP A 142 9.69 0.49 -13.20
CA ASP A 142 11.04 0.07 -12.81
C ASP A 142 12.03 1.20 -13.13
N ASN A 143 12.93 1.47 -12.19
CA ASN A 143 14.08 2.29 -12.46
C ASN A 143 15.31 1.42 -12.73
N GLU A 144 16.33 2.02 -13.36
CA GLU A 144 17.60 1.36 -13.71
C GLU A 144 18.37 0.82 -12.50
N TYR A 145 17.95 1.19 -11.27
CA TYR A 145 18.58 0.80 -10.00
C TYR A 145 17.82 -0.30 -9.25
N GLY A 146 16.83 -0.95 -9.89
CA GLY A 146 16.05 -2.05 -9.27
C GLY A 146 15.08 -1.61 -8.16
N ARG A 147 14.73 -0.32 -8.09
CA ARG A 147 13.71 0.20 -7.18
C ARG A 147 12.43 0.44 -7.97
N SER A 148 11.35 -0.19 -7.55
CA SER A 148 10.05 -0.02 -8.19
C SER A 148 9.38 1.27 -7.71
N ALA A 149 9.02 2.14 -8.65
CA ALA A 149 8.08 3.23 -8.42
C ALA A 149 6.68 2.80 -8.88
N THR A 150 5.66 3.41 -8.35
CA THR A 150 4.28 3.14 -8.75
C THR A 150 3.55 4.42 -9.07
N ALA A 151 2.69 4.39 -10.10
CA ALA A 151 1.83 5.51 -10.44
C ALA A 151 0.36 5.04 -10.47
N LEU A 152 -0.47 5.63 -9.61
CA LEU A 152 -1.90 5.33 -9.57
C LEU A 152 -2.57 5.81 -10.86
N ILE A 153 -3.48 5.00 -11.40
CA ILE A 153 -4.24 5.35 -12.61
C ILE A 153 -5.51 6.09 -12.22
N TYR A 154 -5.68 7.29 -12.77
CA TYR A 154 -6.85 8.14 -12.55
C TYR A 154 -7.83 8.07 -13.74
N ASN A 155 -9.09 8.45 -13.52
CA ASN A 155 -10.10 8.51 -14.57
C ASN A 155 -9.70 9.39 -15.76
N ASN A 156 -8.89 10.44 -15.53
CA ASN A 156 -8.36 11.27 -16.60
C ASN A 156 -7.34 10.54 -17.48
N ASN A 157 -6.60 9.55 -16.93
CA ASN A 157 -5.69 8.75 -17.73
C ASN A 157 -6.47 7.93 -18.77
N LEU A 158 -7.59 7.30 -18.38
CA LEU A 158 -8.44 6.53 -19.30
C LEU A 158 -8.96 7.41 -20.44
N LYS A 159 -9.41 8.64 -20.12
CA LYS A 159 -9.86 9.61 -21.13
C LYS A 159 -8.74 9.96 -22.11
N ASN A 160 -7.55 10.26 -21.59
CA ASN A 160 -6.38 10.64 -22.41
C ASN A 160 -5.91 9.48 -23.29
N TRP A 161 -5.99 8.24 -22.77
CA TRP A 161 -5.62 7.03 -23.49
C TRP A 161 -6.69 6.54 -24.46
N ASN A 162 -7.92 7.08 -24.35
CA ASN A 162 -9.10 6.65 -25.11
C ASN A 162 -9.40 5.16 -24.92
N VAL A 163 -9.36 4.67 -23.67
CA VAL A 163 -9.65 3.28 -23.28
C VAL A 163 -10.72 3.23 -22.19
N THR A 164 -11.31 2.05 -22.05
CA THR A 164 -12.33 1.77 -21.03
C THR A 164 -11.69 1.19 -19.76
N ILE A 165 -12.44 1.16 -18.68
CA ILE A 165 -12.03 0.46 -17.45
C ILE A 165 -11.82 -1.03 -17.71
N ASP A 166 -12.59 -1.64 -18.62
CA ASP A 166 -12.47 -3.06 -18.93
C ASP A 166 -11.15 -3.38 -19.66
N ASP A 167 -10.65 -2.47 -20.48
CA ASP A 167 -9.34 -2.60 -21.14
C ASP A 167 -8.21 -2.60 -20.10
N VAL A 168 -8.28 -1.65 -19.14
CA VAL A 168 -7.32 -1.55 -18.04
C VAL A 168 -7.40 -2.77 -17.12
N TYR A 169 -8.62 -3.20 -16.76
CA TYR A 169 -8.85 -4.37 -15.91
C TYR A 169 -8.32 -5.65 -16.55
N LYS A 170 -8.58 -5.85 -17.85
CA LYS A 170 -8.09 -7.01 -18.60
C LYS A 170 -6.56 -7.07 -18.65
N ALA A 171 -5.91 -5.91 -18.87
CA ALA A 171 -4.46 -5.83 -18.82
C ALA A 171 -3.94 -6.18 -17.42
N ALA A 172 -4.53 -5.58 -16.37
CA ALA A 172 -4.14 -5.80 -15.00
C ALA A 172 -4.34 -7.24 -14.54
N LEU A 173 -5.44 -7.91 -14.90
CA LEU A 173 -5.68 -9.32 -14.58
C LEU A 173 -4.59 -10.25 -15.10
N LYS A 174 -4.09 -9.97 -16.30
CA LYS A 174 -2.99 -10.73 -16.91
C LYS A 174 -1.67 -10.42 -16.21
N ASN A 175 -1.33 -9.14 -16.10
CA ASN A 175 0.01 -8.72 -15.70
C ASN A 175 0.27 -8.89 -14.20
N THR A 176 -0.76 -8.72 -13.35
CA THR A 176 -0.54 -8.71 -11.90
C THR A 176 0.07 -10.02 -11.39
N PRO A 177 -0.45 -11.20 -11.73
CA PRO A 177 0.17 -12.47 -11.33
C PRO A 177 1.56 -12.70 -11.96
N ASP A 178 1.77 -12.20 -13.19
CA ASP A 178 3.03 -12.37 -13.92
C ASP A 178 4.16 -11.47 -13.39
N LEU A 179 3.82 -10.26 -12.90
CA LEU A 179 4.80 -9.30 -12.41
C LEU A 179 4.97 -9.35 -10.88
N LEU A 180 3.93 -9.79 -10.17
CA LEU A 180 3.88 -9.83 -8.70
C LEU A 180 3.47 -11.23 -8.25
N HIS A 181 4.38 -12.19 -8.42
CA HIS A 181 4.14 -13.61 -8.14
C HIS A 181 3.65 -13.83 -6.72
N SER A 182 2.57 -14.59 -6.56
CA SER A 182 2.02 -14.94 -5.25
C SER A 182 2.96 -15.84 -4.46
N LYS A 183 2.94 -15.68 -3.14
CA LYS A 183 3.69 -16.50 -2.20
C LYS A 183 2.85 -16.83 -0.99
N ILE A 184 2.78 -18.12 -0.66
CA ILE A 184 2.18 -18.61 0.58
C ILE A 184 3.27 -19.17 1.47
N SER A 185 3.31 -18.72 2.72
CA SER A 185 4.27 -19.18 3.72
C SER A 185 3.54 -19.54 5.00
N SER A 186 3.97 -20.63 5.68
CA SER A 186 3.50 -20.91 7.03
C SER A 186 3.94 -19.78 7.97
N MET A 187 3.04 -19.31 8.82
CA MET A 187 3.34 -18.29 9.81
C MET A 187 4.42 -18.76 10.78
N ALA A 188 4.36 -20.02 11.25
CA ALA A 188 5.38 -20.61 12.08
C ALA A 188 6.79 -20.56 11.44
N ALA A 189 6.90 -20.87 10.14
CA ALA A 189 8.18 -20.78 9.42
C ALA A 189 8.69 -19.34 9.21
N LEU A 190 7.81 -18.34 9.25
CA LEU A 190 8.23 -16.92 9.21
C LEU A 190 8.80 -16.49 10.55
N PHE A 191 8.20 -16.90 11.66
CA PHE A 191 8.70 -16.60 13.01
C PHE A 191 10.05 -17.28 13.28
N GLU A 192 10.27 -18.53 12.82
CA GLU A 192 11.56 -19.21 12.92
C GLU A 192 12.71 -18.41 12.28
N LYS A 193 12.43 -17.70 11.20
CA LYS A 193 13.43 -16.88 10.50
C LYS A 193 13.70 -15.54 11.18
N CYS A 194 12.75 -15.03 11.95
CA CYS A 194 12.86 -13.72 12.59
C CYS A 194 13.64 -13.74 13.90
N GLY A 195 13.85 -14.91 14.53
CA GLY A 195 14.61 -15.10 15.78
C GLY A 195 14.26 -14.05 16.83
N VAL A 196 13.11 -14.15 17.53
CA VAL A 196 12.73 -13.15 18.53
C VAL A 196 13.41 -13.50 19.84
N ASN A 197 14.37 -12.68 20.25
CA ASN A 197 14.93 -12.69 21.61
C ASN A 197 14.08 -11.77 22.48
N VAL A 198 13.34 -12.34 23.42
CA VAL A 198 12.66 -11.58 24.48
C VAL A 198 13.50 -11.73 25.74
N ASP A 199 13.99 -10.61 26.27
CA ASP A 199 14.82 -10.55 27.49
C ASP A 199 16.09 -11.43 27.50
N GLY A 200 16.65 -11.72 26.30
CA GLY A 200 17.89 -12.51 26.17
C GLY A 200 17.69 -14.02 26.20
N GLU A 201 16.47 -14.51 26.25
CA GLU A 201 16.13 -15.92 26.05
C GLU A 201 15.54 -16.10 24.64
N GLU A 202 16.00 -17.15 23.93
CA GLU A 202 15.39 -17.60 22.68
C GLU A 202 14.01 -18.18 23.00
N VAL A 203 12.95 -17.39 22.75
CA VAL A 203 11.58 -17.88 22.89
C VAL A 203 11.22 -18.61 21.60
N ASP A 204 10.93 -19.90 21.72
CA ASP A 204 10.36 -20.67 20.60
C ASP A 204 8.90 -20.24 20.41
N LEU A 205 8.69 -19.30 19.49
CA LEU A 205 7.36 -18.76 19.18
C LEU A 205 6.40 -19.79 18.54
N LYS A 206 6.89 -21.00 18.23
CA LYS A 206 6.06 -22.09 17.68
C LYS A 206 4.91 -22.46 18.61
N ASP A 207 5.11 -22.35 19.91
CA ASP A 207 4.09 -22.69 20.91
C ASP A 207 2.98 -21.64 21.01
N TYR A 208 3.20 -20.45 20.43
CA TYR A 208 2.27 -19.30 20.46
C TYR A 208 1.57 -19.04 19.13
N VAL A 209 2.07 -19.61 18.02
CA VAL A 209 1.50 -19.40 16.67
C VAL A 209 0.83 -20.68 16.21
N PRO A 210 -0.46 -20.67 15.90
CA PRO A 210 -1.15 -21.82 15.34
C PRO A 210 -0.43 -22.35 14.09
N SER A 211 -0.15 -23.63 14.06
CA SER A 211 0.60 -24.29 12.98
C SER A 211 -0.11 -24.28 11.62
N ASP A 212 -1.40 -23.98 11.63
CA ASP A 212 -2.30 -23.96 10.49
C ASP A 212 -2.63 -22.55 9.97
N MET A 213 -1.89 -21.52 10.41
CA MET A 213 -1.94 -20.17 9.87
C MET A 213 -0.90 -19.97 8.76
N TYR A 214 -1.34 -19.40 7.65
CA TYR A 214 -0.51 -19.12 6.49
C TYR A 214 -0.65 -17.68 6.03
N VAL A 215 0.44 -17.06 5.61
CA VAL A 215 0.48 -15.71 5.03
C VAL A 215 0.47 -15.83 3.52
N LEU A 216 -0.53 -15.26 2.86
CA LEU A 216 -0.58 -15.06 1.41
C LEU A 216 -0.23 -13.61 1.09
N THR A 217 0.84 -13.44 0.33
CA THR A 217 1.32 -12.16 -0.19
C THR A 217 1.95 -12.36 -1.57
N ASN A 218 2.64 -11.37 -2.11
CA ASN A 218 3.50 -11.52 -3.27
C ASN A 218 4.99 -11.45 -2.89
N GLU A 219 5.87 -11.79 -3.84
CA GLU A 219 7.33 -11.79 -3.57
C GLU A 219 7.87 -10.41 -3.21
N SER A 220 7.30 -9.33 -3.74
CA SER A 220 7.69 -7.96 -3.44
C SER A 220 7.14 -7.44 -2.11
N LYS A 221 6.18 -8.15 -1.49
CA LYS A 221 5.43 -7.74 -0.30
C LYS A 221 4.71 -6.38 -0.45
N LEU A 222 4.43 -5.97 -1.67
CA LEU A 222 3.75 -4.72 -1.98
C LEU A 222 2.34 -5.00 -2.50
N ASN A 223 1.31 -4.54 -1.77
CA ASN A 223 -0.11 -4.74 -2.11
C ASN A 223 -0.48 -6.23 -2.32
N GLY A 224 0.17 -7.14 -1.59
CA GLY A 224 0.06 -8.58 -1.80
C GLY A 224 -1.28 -9.19 -1.40
N ALA A 225 -2.14 -8.48 -0.65
CA ALA A 225 -3.51 -8.91 -0.39
C ALA A 225 -4.30 -9.15 -1.70
N ALA A 226 -3.92 -8.48 -2.80
CA ALA A 226 -4.48 -8.69 -4.12
C ALA A 226 -4.35 -10.14 -4.65
N CYS A 227 -3.43 -10.94 -4.10
CA CYS A 227 -3.24 -12.35 -4.45
C CYS A 227 -4.48 -13.22 -4.19
N ILE A 228 -5.42 -12.79 -3.34
CA ILE A 228 -6.72 -13.49 -3.16
C ILE A 228 -7.54 -13.56 -4.46
N LEU A 229 -7.28 -12.66 -5.40
CA LEU A 229 -7.98 -12.57 -6.69
C LEU A 229 -7.21 -13.25 -7.83
N TYR A 230 -6.02 -13.80 -7.58
CA TYR A 230 -5.26 -14.51 -8.62
C TYR A 230 -5.93 -15.83 -8.92
N GLU A 231 -6.00 -16.12 -10.21
CA GLU A 231 -6.59 -17.37 -10.68
C GLU A 231 -5.88 -18.57 -10.04
N ASN A 232 -6.68 -19.52 -9.52
CA ASN A 232 -6.24 -20.78 -8.92
C ASN A 232 -5.43 -20.70 -7.62
N VAL A 233 -4.92 -19.56 -7.17
CA VAL A 233 -4.08 -19.47 -5.95
C VAL A 233 -4.80 -20.02 -4.72
N LEU A 234 -6.01 -19.55 -4.43
CA LEU A 234 -6.79 -20.05 -3.31
C LEU A 234 -7.29 -21.49 -3.55
N TYR A 235 -7.64 -21.81 -4.78
CA TYR A 235 -8.11 -23.15 -5.15
C TYR A 235 -7.03 -24.22 -4.90
N ASP A 236 -5.84 -24.01 -5.46
CA ASP A 236 -4.74 -24.97 -5.35
C ASP A 236 -4.31 -25.15 -3.89
N PHE A 237 -4.30 -24.04 -3.14
CA PHE A 237 -3.98 -24.09 -1.72
C PHE A 237 -5.04 -24.81 -0.88
N ALA A 238 -6.33 -24.51 -1.10
CA ALA A 238 -7.44 -25.18 -0.43
C ALA A 238 -7.49 -26.69 -0.77
N GLN A 239 -7.19 -27.06 -2.02
CA GLN A 239 -7.08 -28.47 -2.42
C GLN A 239 -5.93 -29.17 -1.70
N LYS A 240 -4.77 -28.53 -1.59
CA LYS A 240 -3.60 -29.05 -0.86
C LYS A 240 -3.91 -29.33 0.61
N LEU A 241 -4.68 -28.43 1.25
CA LEU A 241 -5.10 -28.59 2.64
C LEU A 241 -6.30 -29.52 2.83
N GLY A 242 -7.04 -29.81 1.75
CA GLY A 242 -8.26 -30.60 1.81
C GLY A 242 -9.46 -29.89 2.46
N ALA A 243 -9.40 -28.57 2.65
CA ALA A 243 -10.37 -27.75 3.38
C ALA A 243 -10.74 -26.46 2.67
N ASP A 244 -11.95 -25.93 2.96
CA ASP A 244 -12.29 -24.53 2.69
C ASP A 244 -11.43 -23.62 3.56
N LEU A 245 -11.36 -22.33 3.24
CA LEU A 245 -10.48 -21.41 3.94
C LEU A 245 -11.27 -20.27 4.58
N TYR A 246 -10.81 -19.82 5.75
CA TYR A 246 -11.00 -18.47 6.22
C TYR A 246 -9.88 -17.58 5.67
N ILE A 247 -10.22 -16.35 5.29
CA ILE A 247 -9.29 -15.33 4.82
C ILE A 247 -9.44 -14.12 5.73
N LEU A 248 -8.36 -13.73 6.42
CA LEU A 248 -8.30 -12.59 7.32
C LEU A 248 -7.54 -11.45 6.64
N PRO A 249 -8.24 -10.43 6.12
CA PRO A 249 -7.63 -9.34 5.35
C PRO A 249 -7.22 -8.17 6.25
N SER A 250 -6.23 -8.35 7.11
CA SER A 250 -5.77 -7.30 8.03
C SER A 250 -5.05 -6.15 7.32
N SER A 251 -4.28 -6.43 6.27
CA SER A 251 -3.46 -5.43 5.60
C SER A 251 -3.66 -5.45 4.07
N VAL A 252 -3.41 -4.31 3.41
CA VAL A 252 -3.32 -4.26 1.93
C VAL A 252 -2.13 -5.05 1.39
N HIS A 253 -1.15 -5.36 2.24
CA HIS A 253 0.08 -6.03 1.85
C HIS A 253 0.00 -7.56 1.91
N GLU A 254 -0.88 -8.11 2.76
CA GLU A 254 -0.99 -9.55 2.95
C GLU A 254 -2.34 -9.94 3.58
N VAL A 255 -2.70 -11.19 3.44
CA VAL A 255 -3.83 -11.79 4.14
C VAL A 255 -3.40 -13.07 4.84
N ILE A 256 -4.07 -13.40 5.93
CA ILE A 256 -3.89 -14.68 6.62
C ILE A 256 -4.92 -15.67 6.10
N LEU A 257 -4.46 -16.89 5.79
CA LEU A 257 -5.30 -18.01 5.41
C LEU A 257 -5.33 -19.05 6.52
N LEU A 258 -6.52 -19.54 6.88
CA LEU A 258 -6.71 -20.65 7.80
C LEU A 258 -7.63 -21.69 7.16
N PRO A 259 -7.36 -23.01 7.31
CA PRO A 259 -8.34 -24.03 6.94
C PRO A 259 -9.55 -23.96 7.87
N LYS A 260 -10.76 -24.12 7.34
CA LYS A 260 -12.01 -24.15 8.13
C LYS A 260 -12.15 -25.38 9.03
N LEU A 261 -11.10 -26.20 9.12
CA LEU A 261 -10.93 -27.31 10.06
C LEU A 261 -10.19 -26.87 11.34
N SER A 262 -9.75 -25.59 11.40
CA SER A 262 -9.09 -25.03 12.58
C SER A 262 -10.06 -24.99 13.80
N MET A 263 -9.48 -24.89 14.99
CA MET A 263 -10.27 -24.82 16.23
C MET A 263 -10.95 -23.46 16.46
N PHE A 264 -10.73 -22.49 15.56
CA PHE A 264 -11.26 -21.14 15.70
C PHE A 264 -12.66 -21.02 15.12
N GLU A 265 -13.56 -20.43 15.90
CA GLU A 265 -14.88 -20.01 15.44
C GLU A 265 -14.77 -18.69 14.65
N LYS A 266 -15.68 -18.46 13.68
CA LYS A 266 -15.65 -17.26 12.85
C LYS A 266 -15.66 -15.95 13.66
N ASP A 267 -16.45 -15.90 14.73
CA ASP A 267 -16.59 -14.72 15.59
C ASP A 267 -15.27 -14.40 16.33
N GLU A 268 -14.51 -15.43 16.72
CA GLU A 268 -13.18 -15.26 17.33
C GLU A 268 -12.21 -14.64 16.32
N LEU A 269 -12.22 -15.13 15.08
CA LEU A 269 -11.40 -14.60 14.00
C LEU A 269 -11.75 -13.15 13.66
N VAL A 270 -13.04 -12.79 13.66
CA VAL A 270 -13.48 -11.39 13.46
C VAL A 270 -12.94 -10.47 14.56
N ASN A 271 -12.98 -10.90 15.83
CA ASN A 271 -12.43 -10.12 16.93
C ASN A 271 -10.92 -9.96 16.80
N MET A 272 -10.20 -11.03 16.45
CA MET A 272 -8.76 -11.01 16.20
C MET A 272 -8.38 -10.01 15.09
N VAL A 273 -9.10 -10.02 13.96
CA VAL A 273 -8.85 -9.07 12.85
C VAL A 273 -9.02 -7.64 13.32
N LYS A 274 -10.09 -7.33 14.08
CA LYS A 274 -10.34 -5.97 14.57
C LYS A 274 -9.27 -5.50 15.57
N GLU A 275 -8.82 -6.37 16.45
CA GLU A 275 -7.76 -6.09 17.42
C GLU A 275 -6.44 -5.77 16.67
N VAL A 276 -6.04 -6.64 15.75
CA VAL A 276 -4.84 -6.45 14.92
C VAL A 276 -4.92 -5.16 14.09
N ASN A 277 -6.08 -4.86 13.49
CA ASN A 277 -6.28 -3.63 12.72
C ASN A 277 -6.20 -2.37 13.59
N THR A 278 -6.58 -2.46 14.86
CA THR A 278 -6.56 -1.31 15.78
C THR A 278 -5.17 -1.06 16.36
N GLU A 279 -4.41 -2.11 16.67
CA GLU A 279 -3.17 -2.02 17.45
C GLU A 279 -1.90 -2.24 16.61
N GLY A 280 -2.00 -3.03 15.52
CA GLY A 280 -0.83 -3.54 14.79
C GLY A 280 -0.71 -3.09 13.33
N VAL A 281 -1.76 -2.51 12.72
CA VAL A 281 -1.75 -2.11 11.31
C VAL A 281 -1.86 -0.60 11.19
N ALA A 282 -1.02 -0.01 10.34
CA ALA A 282 -1.11 1.43 10.06
C ALA A 282 -2.47 1.77 9.42
N ALA A 283 -3.06 2.89 9.80
CA ALA A 283 -4.41 3.28 9.38
C ALA A 283 -4.58 3.31 7.85
N ASP A 284 -3.55 3.70 7.11
CA ASP A 284 -3.51 3.70 5.64
C ASP A 284 -3.23 2.31 5.04
N GLU A 285 -2.99 1.28 5.84
CA GLU A 285 -2.75 -0.09 5.40
C GLU A 285 -3.89 -1.05 5.74
N VAL A 286 -4.81 -0.68 6.64
CA VAL A 286 -5.96 -1.53 7.01
C VAL A 286 -6.79 -1.85 5.75
N LEU A 287 -7.07 -3.14 5.53
CA LEU A 287 -7.83 -3.60 4.37
C LEU A 287 -9.31 -3.83 4.70
N SER A 288 -9.63 -4.67 5.69
CA SER A 288 -11.01 -4.91 6.11
C SER A 288 -11.06 -5.47 7.54
N ASP A 289 -12.17 -5.20 8.23
CA ASP A 289 -12.50 -5.78 9.54
C ASP A 289 -13.33 -7.08 9.43
N HIS A 290 -13.60 -7.53 8.20
CA HIS A 290 -14.37 -8.74 7.96
C HIS A 290 -13.47 -9.94 7.75
N VAL A 291 -13.99 -11.12 8.09
CA VAL A 291 -13.40 -12.41 7.73
C VAL A 291 -14.14 -12.94 6.50
N TYR A 292 -13.38 -13.28 5.44
CA TYR A 292 -13.96 -13.89 4.26
C TYR A 292 -13.84 -15.41 4.32
N GLU A 293 -14.68 -16.08 3.56
CA GLU A 293 -14.71 -17.53 3.43
C GLU A 293 -14.48 -17.90 1.96
N TYR A 294 -13.56 -18.80 1.70
CA TYR A 294 -13.36 -19.38 0.38
C TYR A 294 -13.90 -20.81 0.34
N ASN A 295 -14.90 -21.00 -0.49
CA ASN A 295 -15.43 -22.33 -0.79
C ASN A 295 -14.66 -22.95 -1.97
N ARG A 296 -13.95 -24.05 -1.71
CA ARG A 296 -13.12 -24.72 -2.73
C ARG A 296 -13.91 -25.44 -3.83
N THR A 297 -15.15 -25.84 -3.54
CA THR A 297 -16.02 -26.52 -4.51
C THR A 297 -16.63 -25.51 -5.49
N GLU A 298 -17.15 -24.42 -4.96
CA GLU A 298 -17.78 -23.34 -5.73
C GLU A 298 -16.76 -22.36 -6.31
N ARG A 299 -15.52 -22.38 -5.80
CA ARG A 299 -14.43 -21.43 -6.11
C ARG A 299 -14.83 -19.98 -5.89
N LEU A 300 -15.56 -19.73 -4.82
CA LEU A 300 -16.14 -18.43 -4.52
C LEU A 300 -15.66 -17.93 -3.17
N ILE A 301 -15.36 -16.62 -3.11
CA ILE A 301 -15.11 -15.89 -1.86
C ILE A 301 -16.43 -15.23 -1.45
N THR A 302 -16.81 -15.42 -0.18
CA THR A 302 -17.98 -14.80 0.44
C THR A 302 -17.57 -14.10 1.74
N MET A 303 -18.43 -13.24 2.25
CA MET A 303 -18.21 -12.47 3.50
C MET A 303 -19.21 -12.90 4.57
#